data_b1fdaea1b76ff85fc0a559fa3ced5d09
#
_entry.id   b1fdaea1b76ff85fc0a559fa3ced5d09
#
_cell.length_a   1.000
_cell.length_b   1.000
_cell.length_c   1.000
_cell.angle_alpha   90.00
_cell.angle_beta   90.00
_cell.angle_gamma   90.00
#
_symmetry.space_group_name_H-M   'P 1'
#
loop_
_entity.id
_entity.type
_entity.pdbx_description
1 polymer ?
#
loop_
_entity_poly.entity_id
_entity_poly.type
_entity_poly.pdbx_seq_one_letter_code
_entity_poly.pdbx_strand_id
1 'polypeptide(L)'
;MSKVIIDGDSYIYKASCACSKLFNIEGDIYYEGYDLNRAREYMKEIVTLICDKCSVNDYVIVLAHNGTKNFRYTINPNYKSNRKNIKRPIMLDLVRDMVVNEFTTASLPYLEADDVVRIMYESGEGNSIASIDKDLKTFPCKIYDSYHDTFTYVMPQQAEANFKRQLLMGDTCDGYSGIKGVGKVTADKLLIKGISIDEITQMYIDNGLSLDDFKMTYNCAKIIGNDNYDNGVIKLYGGETIDLRTIKSWDK
;
A
#
# COMPACT_ATOMS: atom_id res chain seq x y z
N MET A 1 17.91 -10.68 14.67
CA MET A 1 17.46 -9.57 15.52
C MET A 1 16.05 -9.20 15.15
N SER A 2 15.23 -8.78 16.11
CA SER A 2 13.83 -8.41 15.85
C SER A 2 13.79 -7.03 15.19
N LYS A 3 13.14 -6.90 14.05
CA LYS A 3 13.04 -5.69 13.23
C LYS A 3 11.59 -5.32 13.00
N VAL A 4 11.26 -4.03 12.92
CA VAL A 4 9.96 -3.54 12.44
C VAL A 4 10.06 -3.11 10.98
N ILE A 5 9.06 -3.50 10.18
CA ILE A 5 8.91 -3.09 8.79
C ILE A 5 7.95 -1.90 8.76
N ILE A 6 8.42 -0.76 8.31
CA ILE A 6 7.65 0.49 8.28
C ILE A 6 7.18 0.75 6.85
N ASP A 7 5.89 0.83 6.63
CA ASP A 7 5.30 1.31 5.38
C ASP A 7 5.55 2.82 5.25
N GLY A 8 6.60 3.19 4.48
CA GLY A 8 7.20 4.52 4.51
C GLY A 8 6.45 5.58 3.72
N ASP A 9 5.73 5.23 2.66
CA ASP A 9 5.14 6.22 1.74
C ASP A 9 4.14 7.14 2.47
N SER A 10 3.36 6.61 3.40
CA SER A 10 2.41 7.37 4.21
C SER A 10 3.10 8.35 5.18
N TYR A 11 4.22 7.96 5.78
CA TYR A 11 4.98 8.82 6.70
C TYR A 11 5.75 9.91 5.95
N ILE A 12 6.34 9.57 4.80
CA ILE A 12 6.99 10.55 3.90
C ILE A 12 5.98 11.62 3.45
N TYR A 13 4.76 11.21 3.08
CA TYR A 13 3.71 12.16 2.72
C TYR A 13 3.39 13.12 3.88
N LYS A 14 3.22 12.60 5.10
CA LYS A 14 2.98 13.42 6.30
C LYS A 14 4.15 14.33 6.62
N ALA A 15 5.39 13.83 6.55
CA ALA A 15 6.59 14.63 6.74
C ALA A 15 6.67 15.78 5.72
N SER A 16 6.32 15.51 4.47
CA SER A 16 6.30 16.51 3.40
C SER A 16 5.25 17.60 3.63
N CYS A 17 4.08 17.25 4.17
CA CYS A 17 3.08 18.23 4.59
C CYS A 17 3.54 19.04 5.82
N ALA A 18 4.20 18.40 6.78
CA ALA A 18 4.66 19.03 8.02
C ALA A 18 5.80 20.03 7.81
N CYS A 19 6.60 19.88 6.74
CA CYS A 19 7.70 20.79 6.44
C CYS A 19 7.27 22.05 5.69
N SER A 20 6.03 22.15 5.22
CA SER A 20 5.50 23.35 4.62
C SER A 20 4.97 24.35 5.66
N LYS A 21 5.19 25.63 5.42
CA LYS A 21 4.68 26.72 6.26
C LYS A 21 4.26 27.88 5.39
N LEU A 22 3.03 28.35 5.60
CA LEU A 22 2.55 29.59 4.97
C LEU A 22 3.02 30.79 5.78
N PHE A 23 3.61 31.75 5.07
CA PHE A 23 4.04 33.05 5.62
C PHE A 23 3.22 34.14 4.94
N ASN A 24 2.59 35.00 5.75
CA ASN A 24 1.96 36.23 5.27
C ASN A 24 3.04 37.29 5.13
N ILE A 25 3.17 37.91 3.95
CA ILE A 25 4.13 38.99 3.69
C ILE A 25 3.45 40.33 3.91
N GLU A 26 2.27 40.52 3.29
CA GLU A 26 1.51 41.75 3.40
C GLU A 26 0.08 41.53 2.89
N GLY A 27 -0.91 41.92 3.70
CA GLY A 27 -2.33 41.75 3.36
C GLY A 27 -2.68 40.30 3.05
N ASP A 28 -3.19 40.03 1.84
CA ASP A 28 -3.57 38.68 1.37
C ASP A 28 -2.45 37.95 0.60
N ILE A 29 -1.21 38.45 0.67
CA ILE A 29 -0.07 37.90 -0.03
C ILE A 29 0.61 36.86 0.90
N TYR A 30 0.56 35.60 0.50
CA TYR A 30 1.18 34.47 1.22
C TYR A 30 2.25 33.82 0.34
N TYR A 31 3.37 33.41 0.95
CA TYR A 31 4.29 32.49 0.32
C TYR A 31 4.42 31.21 1.15
N GLU A 32 4.65 30.10 0.48
CA GLU A 32 4.88 28.82 1.11
C GLU A 32 6.39 28.57 1.25
N GLY A 33 6.86 28.54 2.48
CA GLY A 33 8.24 28.19 2.78
C GLY A 33 8.35 26.73 3.22
N TYR A 34 9.53 26.16 3.03
CA TYR A 34 9.78 24.74 3.30
C TYR A 34 11.01 24.56 4.17
N ASP A 35 10.92 23.64 5.13
CA ASP A 35 12.02 23.29 6.04
C ASP A 35 12.25 21.77 6.04
N LEU A 36 13.27 21.34 5.28
CA LEU A 36 13.63 19.92 5.19
C LEU A 36 14.12 19.36 6.54
N ASN A 37 14.70 20.20 7.41
CA ASN A 37 15.13 19.74 8.74
C ASN A 37 13.91 19.32 9.57
N ARG A 38 12.81 20.03 9.46
CA ARG A 38 11.57 19.67 10.15
C ARG A 38 11.01 18.32 9.67
N ALA A 39 11.09 18.03 8.38
CA ALA A 39 10.73 16.70 7.86
C ALA A 39 11.67 15.61 8.39
N ARG A 40 12.98 15.91 8.47
CA ARG A 40 13.98 14.99 9.02
C ARG A 40 13.74 14.69 10.50
N GLU A 41 13.46 15.70 11.30
CA GLU A 41 13.11 15.55 12.72
C GLU A 41 11.86 14.70 12.89
N TYR A 42 10.79 15.00 12.15
CA TYR A 42 9.56 14.20 12.15
C TYR A 42 9.84 12.72 11.83
N MET A 43 10.64 12.44 10.80
CA MET A 43 10.96 11.06 10.42
C MET A 43 11.78 10.35 11.52
N LYS A 44 12.72 11.03 12.18
CA LYS A 44 13.46 10.47 13.32
C LYS A 44 12.56 10.17 14.51
N GLU A 45 11.69 11.11 14.85
CA GLU A 45 10.76 10.95 15.97
C GLU A 45 9.79 9.79 15.73
N ILE A 46 9.19 9.69 14.55
CA ILE A 46 8.23 8.63 14.25
C ILE A 46 8.90 7.25 14.19
N VAL A 47 10.10 7.14 13.64
CA VAL A 47 10.85 5.88 13.62
C VAL A 47 11.22 5.46 15.04
N THR A 48 11.70 6.38 15.87
CA THR A 48 11.99 6.11 17.29
C THR A 48 10.76 5.63 18.02
N LEU A 49 9.64 6.36 17.89
CA LEU A 49 8.37 5.97 18.50
C LEU A 49 7.95 4.55 18.09
N ILE A 50 8.01 4.24 16.80
CA ILE A 50 7.63 2.93 16.27
C ILE A 50 8.53 1.83 16.84
N CYS A 51 9.85 2.05 16.89
CA CYS A 51 10.80 1.09 17.45
C CYS A 51 10.50 0.83 18.93
N ASP A 52 10.28 1.89 19.71
CA ASP A 52 9.95 1.80 21.15
C ASP A 52 8.65 1.01 21.37
N LYS A 53 7.59 1.35 20.63
CA LYS A 53 6.28 0.68 20.72
C LYS A 53 6.35 -0.78 20.29
N CYS A 54 7.11 -1.09 19.25
CA CYS A 54 7.31 -2.46 18.79
C CYS A 54 8.33 -3.24 19.64
N SER A 55 9.01 -2.60 20.58
CA SER A 55 10.08 -3.17 21.44
C SER A 55 11.20 -3.79 20.61
N VAL A 56 11.69 -3.05 19.60
CA VAL A 56 12.77 -3.44 18.70
C VAL A 56 13.82 -2.32 18.60
N ASN A 57 15.07 -2.70 18.25
CA ASN A 57 16.15 -1.74 18.04
C ASN A 57 16.49 -1.54 16.55
N ASP A 58 15.84 -2.28 15.67
CA ASP A 58 16.12 -2.26 14.24
C ASP A 58 14.85 -2.07 13.42
N TYR A 59 14.98 -1.41 12.28
CA TYR A 59 13.86 -1.10 11.40
C TYR A 59 14.27 -1.12 9.94
N VAL A 60 13.28 -1.15 9.06
CA VAL A 60 13.43 -0.85 7.64
C VAL A 60 12.21 -0.05 7.17
N ILE A 61 12.44 1.06 6.49
CA ILE A 61 11.40 1.86 5.85
C ILE A 61 11.23 1.35 4.43
N VAL A 62 10.08 0.80 4.14
CA VAL A 62 9.75 0.26 2.82
C VAL A 62 9.08 1.34 1.97
N LEU A 63 9.54 1.48 0.75
CA LEU A 63 9.07 2.50 -0.19
C LEU A 63 8.67 1.85 -1.51
N ALA A 64 7.64 2.39 -2.17
CA ALA A 64 7.33 2.03 -3.54
C ALA A 64 8.52 2.39 -4.45
N HIS A 65 8.82 1.55 -5.44
CA HIS A 65 9.93 1.84 -6.36
C HIS A 65 9.56 2.98 -7.31
N ASN A 66 10.42 4.03 -7.36
CA ASN A 66 10.32 5.20 -8.26
C ASN A 66 8.92 5.83 -8.42
N GLY A 67 8.06 5.68 -7.44
CA GLY A 67 6.86 6.49 -7.20
C GLY A 67 5.71 6.42 -8.20
N THR A 68 5.81 5.79 -9.37
CA THR A 68 4.79 6.03 -10.39
C THR A 68 4.27 4.83 -11.17
N LYS A 69 5.06 3.78 -11.38
CA LYS A 69 4.59 2.68 -12.23
C LYS A 69 4.91 1.34 -11.58
N ASN A 70 3.87 0.63 -11.19
CA ASN A 70 3.96 -0.74 -10.72
C ASN A 70 3.36 -1.69 -11.77
N PHE A 71 3.52 -2.99 -11.57
CA PHE A 71 3.03 -4.01 -12.50
C PHE A 71 1.51 -3.95 -12.72
N ARG A 72 0.72 -3.40 -11.76
CA ARG A 72 -0.74 -3.32 -11.87
C ARG A 72 -1.20 -2.47 -13.05
N TYR A 73 -0.37 -1.52 -13.51
CA TYR A 73 -0.67 -0.77 -14.74
C TYR A 73 -0.66 -1.65 -16.01
N THR A 74 0.01 -2.81 -16.00
CA THR A 74 -0.06 -3.77 -17.12
C THR A 74 -1.38 -4.54 -17.11
N ILE A 75 -2.02 -4.67 -15.94
CA ILE A 75 -3.28 -5.39 -15.74
C ILE A 75 -4.47 -4.44 -15.94
N ASN A 76 -4.38 -3.25 -15.35
CA ASN A 76 -5.40 -2.20 -15.42
C ASN A 76 -4.74 -0.85 -15.75
N PRO A 77 -4.81 -0.37 -17.00
CA PRO A 77 -4.24 0.94 -17.38
C PRO A 77 -4.84 2.14 -16.59
N ASN A 78 -6.03 1.96 -16.01
CA ASN A 78 -6.70 2.97 -15.20
C ASN A 78 -6.38 2.85 -13.69
N TYR A 79 -5.51 1.92 -13.29
CA TYR A 79 -5.11 1.77 -11.90
C TYR A 79 -4.61 3.10 -11.33
N LYS A 80 -5.18 3.54 -10.19
CA LYS A 80 -4.88 4.83 -9.51
C LYS A 80 -4.97 6.09 -10.40
N SER A 81 -5.71 6.03 -11.53
CA SER A 81 -5.83 7.15 -12.47
C SER A 81 -6.51 8.38 -11.87
N ASN A 82 -7.37 8.20 -10.89
CA ASN A 82 -8.05 9.26 -10.12
C ASN A 82 -7.07 10.11 -9.29
N ARG A 83 -5.87 9.60 -8.99
CA ARG A 83 -4.84 10.33 -8.24
C ARG A 83 -4.11 11.39 -9.08
N LYS A 84 -4.28 11.40 -10.41
CA LYS A 84 -3.61 12.36 -11.31
C LYS A 84 -3.93 13.84 -11.00
N ASN A 85 -5.12 14.11 -10.45
CA ASN A 85 -5.59 15.46 -10.13
C ASN A 85 -5.38 15.86 -8.66
N ILE A 86 -4.77 14.97 -7.84
CA ILE A 86 -4.48 15.27 -6.44
C ILE A 86 -3.18 16.08 -6.38
N LYS A 87 -3.26 17.29 -5.81
CA LYS A 87 -2.07 18.11 -5.57
C LYS A 87 -1.15 17.41 -4.58
N ARG A 88 0.03 17.01 -5.04
CA ARG A 88 1.06 16.40 -4.20
C ARG A 88 1.81 17.50 -3.42
N PRO A 89 2.26 17.22 -2.19
CA PRO A 89 3.15 18.13 -1.46
C PRO A 89 4.40 18.42 -2.31
N ILE A 90 4.75 19.70 -2.41
CA ILE A 90 5.89 20.14 -3.25
C ILE A 90 7.20 19.51 -2.80
N MET A 91 7.36 19.30 -1.49
CA MET A 91 8.58 18.72 -0.91
C MET A 91 8.63 17.19 -0.93
N LEU A 92 7.62 16.52 -1.50
CA LEU A 92 7.49 15.06 -1.39
C LEU A 92 8.73 14.31 -1.92
N ASP A 93 9.22 14.71 -3.10
CA ASP A 93 10.36 14.04 -3.72
C ASP A 93 11.67 14.34 -2.94
N LEU A 94 11.86 15.57 -2.48
CA LEU A 94 13.02 15.94 -1.65
C LEU A 94 13.03 15.23 -0.29
N VAL A 95 11.87 15.11 0.36
CA VAL A 95 11.74 14.36 1.63
C VAL A 95 12.00 12.88 1.40
N ARG A 96 11.52 12.32 0.28
CA ARG A 96 11.80 10.95 -0.10
C ARG A 96 13.30 10.70 -0.31
N ASP A 97 13.97 11.58 -1.05
CA ASP A 97 15.41 11.48 -1.29
C ASP A 97 16.20 11.58 0.03
N MET A 98 15.79 12.48 0.93
CA MET A 98 16.38 12.59 2.26
C MET A 98 16.21 11.28 3.04
N VAL A 99 15.02 10.67 3.02
CA VAL A 99 14.76 9.40 3.72
C VAL A 99 15.61 8.27 3.13
N VAL A 100 15.70 8.16 1.81
CA VAL A 100 16.55 7.15 1.14
C VAL A 100 18.02 7.30 1.49
N ASN A 101 18.50 8.53 1.65
CA ASN A 101 19.92 8.81 1.93
C ASN A 101 20.29 8.68 3.43
N GLU A 102 19.35 8.92 4.33
CA GLU A 102 19.65 9.06 5.77
C GLU A 102 19.10 7.92 6.64
N PHE A 103 18.19 7.08 6.11
CA PHE A 103 17.55 6.01 6.86
C PHE A 103 17.76 4.64 6.18
N THR A 104 17.56 3.57 6.95
CA THR A 104 17.55 2.22 6.37
C THR A 104 16.26 2.02 5.57
N THR A 105 16.39 1.88 4.25
CA THR A 105 15.25 1.74 3.34
C THR A 105 15.31 0.48 2.50
N ALA A 106 14.16 0.02 2.01
CA ALA A 106 14.04 -1.06 1.03
C ALA A 106 12.97 -0.73 -0.01
N SER A 107 13.18 -1.17 -1.24
CA SER A 107 12.20 -1.14 -2.32
C SER A 107 12.51 -2.25 -3.32
N LEU A 108 11.49 -2.71 -4.05
CA LEU A 108 11.68 -3.65 -5.15
C LEU A 108 11.11 -3.05 -6.45
N PRO A 109 11.79 -3.26 -7.60
CA PRO A 109 11.34 -2.70 -8.87
C PRO A 109 9.91 -3.10 -9.22
N TYR A 110 9.12 -2.12 -9.67
CA TYR A 110 7.74 -2.28 -10.15
C TYR A 110 6.73 -2.80 -9.11
N LEU A 111 7.10 -2.88 -7.83
CA LEU A 111 6.21 -3.20 -6.71
C LEU A 111 5.83 -1.93 -5.93
N GLU A 112 4.66 -1.98 -5.32
CA GLU A 112 4.24 -0.98 -4.32
C GLU A 112 4.87 -1.28 -2.95
N ALA A 113 4.87 -0.29 -2.06
CA ALA A 113 5.37 -0.48 -0.70
C ALA A 113 4.68 -1.65 0.01
N ASP A 114 3.35 -1.76 -0.13
CA ASP A 114 2.55 -2.83 0.48
C ASP A 114 3.00 -4.23 0.06
N ASP A 115 3.34 -4.40 -1.23
CA ASP A 115 3.85 -5.67 -1.76
C ASP A 115 5.19 -6.02 -1.09
N VAL A 116 6.11 -5.06 -1.04
CA VAL A 116 7.43 -5.26 -0.44
C VAL A 116 7.33 -5.51 1.07
N VAL A 117 6.44 -4.77 1.77
CA VAL A 117 6.13 -4.99 3.19
C VAL A 117 5.67 -6.41 3.43
N ARG A 118 4.75 -6.94 2.62
CA ARG A 118 4.25 -8.31 2.76
C ARG A 118 5.34 -9.34 2.49
N ILE A 119 6.09 -9.20 1.39
CA ILE A 119 7.20 -10.09 1.03
C ILE A 119 8.22 -10.18 2.18
N MET A 120 8.67 -9.04 2.70
CA MET A 120 9.64 -8.99 3.79
C MET A 120 9.09 -9.59 5.09
N TYR A 121 7.82 -9.30 5.42
CA TYR A 121 7.18 -9.86 6.61
C TYR A 121 7.04 -11.39 6.55
N GLU A 122 6.56 -11.92 5.43
CA GLU A 122 6.42 -13.37 5.20
C GLU A 122 7.78 -14.09 5.12
N SER A 123 8.84 -13.39 4.68
CA SER A 123 10.21 -13.91 4.68
C SER A 123 10.88 -13.88 6.07
N GLY A 124 10.18 -13.36 7.09
CA GLY A 124 10.71 -13.30 8.45
C GLY A 124 11.75 -12.20 8.68
N GLU A 125 11.85 -11.22 7.79
CA GLU A 125 12.77 -10.09 7.94
C GLU A 125 12.33 -9.09 9.03
N GLY A 126 11.07 -9.16 9.46
CA GLY A 126 10.54 -8.39 10.56
C GLY A 126 9.42 -9.15 11.29
N ASN A 127 9.19 -8.81 12.56
CA ASN A 127 8.19 -9.44 13.41
C ASN A 127 6.90 -8.62 13.57
N SER A 128 6.90 -7.40 13.09
CA SER A 128 5.74 -6.50 13.06
C SER A 128 5.86 -5.50 11.92
N ILE A 129 4.72 -4.99 11.49
CA ILE A 129 4.58 -3.95 10.49
C ILE A 129 4.12 -2.68 11.20
N ALA A 130 4.66 -1.52 10.83
CA ALA A 130 4.10 -0.24 11.22
C ALA A 130 3.46 0.42 10.01
N SER A 131 2.14 0.58 10.02
CA SER A 131 1.39 1.23 8.95
C SER A 131 0.03 1.73 9.45
N ILE A 132 -0.48 2.75 8.78
CA ILE A 132 -1.85 3.26 8.93
C ILE A 132 -2.76 2.80 7.79
N ASP A 133 -2.23 2.04 6.83
CA ASP A 133 -3.01 1.56 5.69
C ASP A 133 -3.87 0.34 6.08
N LYS A 134 -5.17 0.43 5.77
CA LYS A 134 -6.14 -0.65 6.00
C LYS A 134 -5.90 -1.85 5.10
N ASP A 135 -5.27 -1.65 3.93
CA ASP A 135 -5.16 -2.67 2.90
C ASP A 135 -4.13 -3.74 3.27
N LEU A 136 -3.16 -3.40 4.13
CA LEU A 136 -2.25 -4.37 4.74
C LEU A 136 -2.97 -5.40 5.66
N LYS A 137 -4.25 -5.20 5.97
CA LYS A 137 -5.07 -6.18 6.70
C LYS A 137 -5.65 -7.28 5.81
N THR A 138 -5.20 -7.41 4.57
CA THR A 138 -5.60 -8.47 3.62
C THR A 138 -4.69 -9.70 3.65
N PHE A 139 -3.69 -9.72 4.52
CA PHE A 139 -2.86 -10.90 4.82
C PHE A 139 -2.61 -11.01 6.33
N PRO A 140 -2.30 -12.22 6.84
CA PRO A 140 -2.07 -12.42 8.27
C PRO A 140 -0.80 -11.70 8.73
N CYS A 141 -0.91 -10.79 9.70
CA CYS A 141 0.23 -10.03 10.18
C CYS A 141 -0.05 -9.36 11.54
N LYS A 142 1.02 -8.85 12.17
CA LYS A 142 0.96 -7.96 13.32
C LYS A 142 1.24 -6.54 12.86
N ILE A 143 0.28 -5.64 13.00
CA ILE A 143 0.38 -4.23 12.58
C ILE A 143 0.32 -3.33 13.81
N TYR A 144 1.24 -2.38 13.89
CA TYR A 144 1.17 -1.22 14.77
C TYR A 144 0.68 -0.01 13.97
N ASP A 145 -0.45 0.54 14.38
CA ASP A 145 -1.00 1.79 13.85
C ASP A 145 -0.53 2.95 14.74
N SER A 146 0.42 3.74 14.24
CA SER A 146 1.00 4.85 15.00
C SER A 146 0.05 6.05 15.14
N TYR A 147 -1.02 6.12 14.33
CA TYR A 147 -2.01 7.19 14.43
C TYR A 147 -2.98 6.96 15.59
N HIS A 148 -3.40 5.71 15.77
CA HIS A 148 -4.33 5.32 16.84
C HIS A 148 -3.61 4.73 18.05
N ASP A 149 -2.28 4.60 18.01
CA ASP A 149 -1.45 3.93 19.05
C ASP A 149 -1.98 2.54 19.42
N THR A 150 -2.26 1.71 18.40
CA THR A 150 -2.88 0.39 18.61
C THR A 150 -2.16 -0.70 17.83
N PHE A 151 -2.14 -1.90 18.43
CA PHE A 151 -1.73 -3.12 17.74
C PHE A 151 -2.94 -3.89 17.22
N THR A 152 -2.85 -4.35 15.99
CA THR A 152 -3.82 -5.27 15.36
C THR A 152 -3.11 -6.57 15.00
N TYR A 153 -3.67 -7.69 15.42
CA TYR A 153 -3.25 -9.02 14.99
C TYR A 153 -4.26 -9.51 13.97
N VAL A 154 -3.87 -9.49 12.70
CA VAL A 154 -4.75 -9.93 11.61
C VAL A 154 -4.64 -11.46 11.50
N MET A 155 -5.70 -12.14 11.90
CA MET A 155 -5.79 -13.60 11.78
C MET A 155 -6.10 -14.02 10.34
N PRO A 156 -5.73 -15.26 9.90
CA PRO A 156 -5.96 -15.72 8.53
C PRO A 156 -7.40 -15.53 8.03
N GLN A 157 -8.39 -15.86 8.87
CA GLN A 157 -9.80 -15.70 8.51
C GLN A 157 -10.21 -14.24 8.33
N GLN A 158 -9.64 -13.33 9.13
CA GLN A 158 -9.89 -11.88 8.99
C GLN A 158 -9.24 -11.33 7.73
N ALA A 159 -8.01 -11.76 7.44
CA ALA A 159 -7.29 -11.39 6.22
C ALA A 159 -8.06 -11.80 4.97
N GLU A 160 -8.51 -13.05 4.92
CA GLU A 160 -9.32 -13.58 3.83
C GLU A 160 -10.65 -12.81 3.67
N ALA A 161 -11.34 -12.52 4.76
CA ALA A 161 -12.58 -11.74 4.73
C ALA A 161 -12.33 -10.31 4.23
N ASN A 162 -11.23 -9.67 4.63
CA ASN A 162 -10.88 -8.33 4.14
C ASN A 162 -10.56 -8.34 2.65
N PHE A 163 -9.81 -9.34 2.17
CA PHE A 163 -9.52 -9.49 0.76
C PHE A 163 -10.79 -9.75 -0.07
N LYS A 164 -11.64 -10.69 0.34
CA LYS A 164 -12.93 -10.95 -0.32
C LYS A 164 -13.84 -9.71 -0.33
N ARG A 165 -13.79 -8.89 0.73
CA ARG A 165 -14.52 -7.61 0.77
C ARG A 165 -14.07 -6.66 -0.34
N GLN A 166 -12.76 -6.57 -0.59
CA GLN A 166 -12.23 -5.76 -1.70
C GLN A 166 -12.68 -6.31 -3.06
N LEU A 167 -12.71 -7.62 -3.25
CA LEU A 167 -13.22 -8.22 -4.48
C LEU A 167 -14.70 -7.91 -4.72
N LEU A 168 -15.53 -7.95 -3.67
CA LEU A 168 -16.96 -7.67 -3.75
C LEU A 168 -17.24 -6.19 -4.02
N MET A 169 -16.55 -5.29 -3.34
CA MET A 169 -16.85 -3.85 -3.36
C MET A 169 -15.99 -3.06 -4.36
N GLY A 170 -14.84 -3.59 -4.75
CA GLY A 170 -13.78 -2.82 -5.41
C GLY A 170 -13.11 -1.80 -4.49
N ASP A 171 -12.19 -1.04 -5.06
CA ASP A 171 -11.59 0.13 -4.42
C ASP A 171 -11.53 1.31 -5.39
N THR A 172 -12.33 2.32 -5.10
CA THR A 172 -12.38 3.54 -5.93
C THR A 172 -11.12 4.37 -5.78
N CYS A 173 -10.39 4.27 -4.65
CA CYS A 173 -9.12 4.97 -4.46
C CYS A 173 -8.01 4.40 -5.34
N ASP A 174 -8.09 3.11 -5.64
CA ASP A 174 -7.14 2.40 -6.51
C ASP A 174 -7.65 2.22 -7.95
N GLY A 175 -8.89 2.65 -8.22
CA GLY A 175 -9.44 2.72 -9.57
C GLY A 175 -9.83 1.36 -10.15
N TYR A 176 -10.24 0.41 -9.32
CA TYR A 176 -10.86 -0.84 -9.77
C TYR A 176 -12.24 -1.04 -9.14
N SER A 177 -13.16 -1.59 -9.93
CA SER A 177 -14.56 -1.76 -9.53
C SER A 177 -14.80 -3.17 -8.99
N GLY A 178 -15.70 -3.27 -8.01
CA GLY A 178 -16.31 -4.52 -7.61
C GLY A 178 -17.67 -4.73 -8.32
N ILE A 179 -18.53 -5.52 -7.69
CA ILE A 179 -19.86 -5.84 -8.19
C ILE A 179 -20.79 -4.65 -7.96
N LYS A 180 -21.45 -4.18 -9.02
CA LYS A 180 -22.38 -3.06 -8.94
C LYS A 180 -23.49 -3.32 -7.92
N GLY A 181 -23.71 -2.37 -7.02
CA GLY A 181 -24.74 -2.46 -5.97
C GLY A 181 -24.32 -3.26 -4.73
N VAL A 182 -23.11 -3.84 -4.70
CA VAL A 182 -22.55 -4.49 -3.51
C VAL A 182 -21.77 -3.47 -2.70
N GLY A 183 -22.41 -2.87 -1.71
CA GLY A 183 -21.76 -2.03 -0.70
C GLY A 183 -21.40 -2.83 0.55
N LYS A 184 -20.81 -2.14 1.54
CA LYS A 184 -20.29 -2.74 2.79
C LYS A 184 -21.28 -3.67 3.48
N VAL A 185 -22.55 -3.26 3.64
CA VAL A 185 -23.57 -4.07 4.34
C VAL A 185 -23.85 -5.38 3.60
N THR A 186 -23.93 -5.36 2.27
CA THR A 186 -24.14 -6.56 1.46
C THR A 186 -22.90 -7.46 1.50
N ALA A 187 -21.70 -6.89 1.34
CA ALA A 187 -20.45 -7.64 1.43
C ALA A 187 -20.30 -8.32 2.80
N ASP A 188 -20.56 -7.60 3.90
CA ASP A 188 -20.46 -8.17 5.26
C ASP A 188 -21.46 -9.34 5.46
N LYS A 189 -22.67 -9.25 4.95
CA LYS A 189 -23.64 -10.36 5.00
C LYS A 189 -23.18 -11.60 4.23
N LEU A 190 -22.54 -11.40 3.07
CA LEU A 190 -22.01 -12.50 2.26
C LEU A 190 -20.78 -13.14 2.97
N LEU A 191 -19.90 -12.34 3.55
CA LEU A 191 -18.74 -12.82 4.28
C LEU A 191 -19.13 -13.64 5.53
N ILE A 192 -20.14 -13.20 6.28
CA ILE A 192 -20.69 -13.97 7.41
C ILE A 192 -21.24 -15.33 6.97
N LYS A 193 -21.78 -15.44 5.76
CA LYS A 193 -22.25 -16.71 5.19
C LYS A 193 -21.12 -17.60 4.66
N GLY A 194 -19.87 -17.11 4.69
CA GLY A 194 -18.69 -17.87 4.25
C GLY A 194 -18.52 -17.93 2.74
N ILE A 195 -18.94 -16.90 1.99
CA ILE A 195 -18.83 -16.86 0.53
C ILE A 195 -17.42 -17.25 0.04
N SER A 196 -17.34 -18.13 -0.94
CA SER A 196 -16.09 -18.58 -1.58
C SER A 196 -15.66 -17.63 -2.72
N ILE A 197 -14.41 -17.78 -3.18
CA ILE A 197 -13.90 -17.05 -4.36
C ILE A 197 -14.67 -17.45 -5.62
N ASP A 198 -15.04 -18.73 -5.77
CA ASP A 198 -15.79 -19.19 -6.93
C ASP A 198 -17.21 -18.60 -6.96
N GLU A 199 -17.86 -18.49 -5.80
CA GLU A 199 -19.16 -17.83 -5.69
C GLU A 199 -19.06 -16.33 -6.00
N ILE A 200 -18.01 -15.65 -5.56
CA ILE A 200 -17.76 -14.25 -5.93
C ILE A 200 -17.56 -14.14 -7.44
N THR A 201 -16.76 -15.04 -8.05
CA THR A 201 -16.56 -15.08 -9.50
C THR A 201 -17.89 -15.26 -10.24
N GLN A 202 -18.73 -16.18 -9.78
CA GLN A 202 -20.05 -16.39 -10.37
C GLN A 202 -20.94 -15.13 -10.24
N MET A 203 -20.88 -14.44 -9.10
CA MET A 203 -21.60 -13.18 -8.92
C MET A 203 -21.16 -12.08 -9.91
N TYR A 204 -19.87 -12.03 -10.30
CA TYR A 204 -19.41 -11.12 -11.36
C TYR A 204 -20.15 -11.43 -12.66
N ILE A 205 -20.19 -12.70 -13.08
CA ILE A 205 -20.83 -13.18 -14.30
C ILE A 205 -22.34 -12.88 -14.28
N ASP A 206 -23.02 -13.19 -13.17
CA ASP A 206 -24.44 -12.96 -12.99
C ASP A 206 -24.82 -11.47 -13.04
N ASN A 207 -23.89 -10.57 -12.75
CA ASN A 207 -24.04 -9.12 -12.84
C ASN A 207 -23.57 -8.54 -14.20
N GLY A 208 -23.32 -9.39 -15.20
CA GLY A 208 -22.96 -8.97 -16.56
C GLY A 208 -21.49 -8.57 -16.74
N LEU A 209 -20.62 -8.89 -15.78
CA LEU A 209 -19.18 -8.74 -15.88
C LEU A 209 -18.55 -10.04 -16.43
N SER A 210 -17.34 -9.95 -16.95
CA SER A 210 -16.60 -11.10 -17.47
C SER A 210 -15.70 -11.75 -16.40
N LEU A 211 -15.21 -12.94 -16.68
CA LEU A 211 -14.14 -13.57 -15.90
C LEU A 211 -12.86 -12.71 -15.88
N ASP A 212 -12.59 -11.99 -16.98
CA ASP A 212 -11.41 -11.13 -17.06
C ASP A 212 -11.56 -9.87 -16.19
N ASP A 213 -12.77 -9.33 -16.03
CA ASP A 213 -13.05 -8.26 -15.06
C ASP A 213 -12.78 -8.72 -13.64
N PHE A 214 -13.20 -9.94 -13.30
CA PHE A 214 -12.88 -10.53 -12.00
C PHE A 214 -11.37 -10.73 -11.79
N LYS A 215 -10.68 -11.32 -12.78
CA LYS A 215 -9.21 -11.51 -12.73
C LYS A 215 -8.47 -10.18 -12.57
N MET A 216 -8.89 -9.15 -13.30
CA MET A 216 -8.34 -7.81 -13.19
C MET A 216 -8.50 -7.27 -11.76
N THR A 217 -9.71 -7.33 -11.21
CA THR A 217 -9.99 -6.87 -9.85
C THR A 217 -9.18 -7.67 -8.81
N TYR A 218 -9.13 -9.01 -8.95
CA TYR A 218 -8.37 -9.88 -8.06
C TYR A 218 -6.89 -9.49 -8.03
N ASN A 219 -6.26 -9.35 -9.20
CA ASN A 219 -4.84 -9.06 -9.32
C ASN A 219 -4.48 -7.61 -8.94
N CYS A 220 -5.42 -6.67 -9.07
CA CYS A 220 -5.24 -5.31 -8.55
C CYS A 220 -5.36 -5.25 -7.02
N ALA A 221 -6.30 -5.99 -6.43
CA ALA A 221 -6.55 -6.03 -5.00
C ALA A 221 -5.52 -6.86 -4.21
N LYS A 222 -4.92 -7.88 -4.85
CA LYS A 222 -3.96 -8.77 -4.20
C LYS A 222 -2.67 -8.04 -3.90
N ILE A 223 -2.32 -7.91 -2.61
CA ILE A 223 -0.98 -7.54 -2.19
C ILE A 223 -0.07 -8.75 -2.44
N ILE A 224 1.03 -8.51 -3.16
CA ILE A 224 1.99 -9.55 -3.55
C ILE A 224 2.76 -10.04 -2.33
N GLY A 225 2.92 -11.35 -2.20
CA GLY A 225 3.65 -12.00 -1.13
C GLY A 225 4.39 -13.24 -1.61
N ASN A 226 4.99 -14.01 -0.69
CA ASN A 226 5.80 -15.18 -1.03
C ASN A 226 5.00 -16.31 -1.69
N ASP A 227 3.66 -16.27 -1.60
CA ASP A 227 2.75 -17.22 -2.27
C ASP A 227 2.67 -17.00 -3.79
N ASN A 228 2.99 -15.80 -4.27
CA ASN A 228 2.86 -15.45 -5.67
C ASN A 228 3.99 -14.56 -6.24
N TYR A 229 5.10 -14.43 -5.51
CA TYR A 229 6.31 -13.71 -5.95
C TYR A 229 7.55 -14.58 -5.77
N ASP A 230 8.34 -14.70 -6.82
CA ASP A 230 9.64 -15.38 -6.78
C ASP A 230 10.65 -14.64 -7.68
N ASN A 231 11.70 -14.07 -7.07
CA ASN A 231 12.85 -13.47 -7.75
C ASN A 231 12.51 -12.55 -8.95
N GLY A 232 11.52 -11.68 -8.78
CA GLY A 232 11.08 -10.73 -9.82
C GLY A 232 10.01 -11.28 -10.76
N VAL A 233 9.48 -12.47 -10.51
CA VAL A 233 8.36 -13.05 -11.24
C VAL A 233 7.11 -13.05 -10.36
N ILE A 234 6.03 -12.46 -10.86
CA ILE A 234 4.71 -12.48 -10.21
C ILE A 234 3.84 -13.51 -10.89
N LYS A 235 3.21 -14.39 -10.10
CA LYS A 235 2.17 -15.31 -10.55
C LYS A 235 0.80 -14.70 -10.28
N LEU A 236 0.05 -14.44 -11.36
CA LEU A 236 -1.29 -13.85 -11.31
C LEU A 236 -2.36 -14.92 -11.05
N TYR A 237 -3.50 -14.47 -10.53
CA TYR A 237 -4.71 -15.29 -10.55
C TYR A 237 -5.14 -15.54 -12.00
N GLY A 238 -5.37 -16.80 -12.34
CA GLY A 238 -5.59 -17.23 -13.72
C GLY A 238 -4.39 -17.94 -14.35
N GLY A 239 -3.24 -17.96 -13.65
CA GLY A 239 -2.04 -18.74 -14.04
C GLY A 239 -1.05 -18.00 -14.91
N GLU A 240 -1.37 -16.77 -15.34
CA GLU A 240 -0.42 -15.91 -16.07
C GLU A 240 0.72 -15.45 -15.15
N THR A 241 1.86 -15.11 -15.75
CA THR A 241 3.02 -14.59 -15.00
C THR A 241 3.50 -13.27 -15.59
N ILE A 242 4.00 -12.39 -14.71
CA ILE A 242 4.69 -11.16 -15.10
C ILE A 242 6.14 -11.27 -14.61
N ASP A 243 7.10 -11.25 -15.53
CA ASP A 243 8.51 -11.13 -15.18
C ASP A 243 8.91 -9.65 -15.16
N LEU A 244 9.06 -9.11 -13.96
CA LEU A 244 9.39 -7.70 -13.75
C LEU A 244 10.72 -7.28 -14.36
N ARG A 245 11.66 -8.23 -14.57
CA ARG A 245 12.97 -7.99 -15.18
C ARG A 245 12.86 -7.73 -16.68
N THR A 246 11.75 -8.13 -17.30
CA THR A 246 11.48 -7.92 -18.74
C THR A 246 10.70 -6.65 -19.04
N ILE A 247 10.15 -6.00 -17.99
CA ILE A 247 9.46 -4.72 -18.15
C ILE A 247 10.52 -3.71 -18.59
N LYS A 248 10.53 -3.38 -19.88
CA LYS A 248 11.38 -2.30 -20.39
C LYS A 248 11.00 -1.02 -19.66
N SER A 249 12.00 -0.29 -19.17
CA SER A 249 11.83 0.92 -18.38
C SER A 249 10.70 1.78 -18.97
N TRP A 250 9.71 2.05 -18.16
CA TRP A 250 8.58 2.93 -18.49
C TRP A 250 9.00 4.40 -18.38
N ASP A 251 10.32 4.62 -18.35
CA ASP A 251 10.98 5.91 -18.32
C ASP A 251 10.92 6.53 -19.71
N LYS A 252 9.80 7.19 -20.01
CA LYS A 252 9.73 8.31 -20.96
C LYS A 252 8.51 9.16 -20.62
#